data_cc7918f4e29c090ca7e08af69a4f9ec8
#
_entry.id   cc7918f4e29c090ca7e08af69a4f9ec8
#
_cell.length_a   1.000
_cell.length_b   1.000
_cell.length_c   1.000
_cell.angle_alpha   90.00
_cell.angle_beta   90.00
_cell.angle_gamma   90.00
#
_symmetry.space_group_name_H-M   'P 1'
#
loop_
_entity.id
_entity.type
_entity.pdbx_description
1 polymer ?
#
loop_
_entity_poly.entity_id
_entity_poly.type
_entity_poly.pdbx_seq_one_letter_code
_entity_poly.pdbx_strand_id
1 'polypeptide(L)'
;MVILSETILVKQMAHHKKIISLAILLASVLLAINFGFRSSLGLFLKPVSETFGYGREVFAFSLALQNLLWGLSQPIAGAIADKFGTSRVIIVGSIFYSLGLYITATADSFIGLHLGAGILIGMGISGTGLGVVLPAMARMVAPEKRALALGVGTAAGSAGQFIFIPVAREFLVAYGWQVALILMAIGALVMILFSPVFKGDVKTNITVDNEPQLNLREALSEASGHIHYWLLIAGFFVCGFQLAFITVHMPSYLADKGFDSSVAAISLSIIGLCNIIGSLVSGHLSGIYSKKWILAYIYAARSVVIVLFLVIPISTLTIYAFSFATGLLWLATVPPTSGLVAQMFGLRFMGTLYGIVFLNHQIGSFTGVWLGGYLFDTTGSYNQVWWWAAIIAAITALIHVFIDERPIQRLRTNLQTS
;
A
#
# COMPACT_ATOMS: atom_id res chain seq x y z
N MET A 1 -27.24 8.34 46.29
CA MET A 1 -26.57 7.11 45.78
C MET A 1 -26.62 7.03 44.24
N VAL A 2 -27.75 7.33 43.57
CA VAL A 2 -27.91 7.28 42.10
C VAL A 2 -27.02 8.32 41.41
N ILE A 3 -26.91 9.56 41.86
CA ILE A 3 -26.10 10.64 41.23
C ILE A 3 -24.60 10.35 41.28
N LEU A 4 -24.11 9.66 42.32
CA LEU A 4 -22.70 9.24 42.38
C LEU A 4 -22.39 8.13 41.36
N SER A 5 -23.33 7.21 41.10
CA SER A 5 -23.17 6.14 40.11
C SER A 5 -23.15 6.68 38.67
N GLU A 6 -23.99 7.66 38.33
CA GLU A 6 -23.99 8.30 37.02
C GLU A 6 -22.70 9.09 36.76
N THR A 7 -22.18 9.80 37.74
CA THR A 7 -20.94 10.57 37.62
C THR A 7 -19.72 9.63 37.41
N ILE A 8 -19.69 8.48 38.07
CA ILE A 8 -18.65 7.46 37.91
C ILE A 8 -18.75 6.83 36.51
N LEU A 9 -19.96 6.50 36.05
CA LEU A 9 -20.20 5.93 34.73
C LEU A 9 -19.78 6.88 33.61
N VAL A 10 -20.13 8.16 33.69
CA VAL A 10 -19.73 9.19 32.73
C VAL A 10 -18.21 9.38 32.70
N LYS A 11 -17.54 9.36 33.87
CA LYS A 11 -16.06 9.40 33.93
C LYS A 11 -15.42 8.17 33.32
N GLN A 12 -15.96 6.98 33.56
CA GLN A 12 -15.47 5.73 32.95
C GLN A 12 -15.66 5.72 31.43
N MET A 13 -16.83 6.17 30.94
CA MET A 13 -17.06 6.29 29.48
C MET A 13 -16.15 7.32 28.83
N ALA A 14 -15.90 8.47 29.47
CA ALA A 14 -14.96 9.47 28.97
C ALA A 14 -13.52 8.95 28.97
N HIS A 15 -13.11 8.19 29.98
CA HIS A 15 -11.80 7.55 30.05
C HIS A 15 -11.63 6.49 28.96
N HIS A 16 -12.63 5.65 28.75
CA HIS A 16 -12.64 4.62 27.69
C HIS A 16 -12.56 5.24 26.29
N LYS A 17 -13.31 6.33 26.01
CA LYS A 17 -13.21 7.08 24.75
C LYS A 17 -11.81 7.66 24.52
N LYS A 18 -11.14 8.18 25.54
CA LYS A 18 -9.76 8.70 25.45
C LYS A 18 -8.77 7.58 25.11
N ILE A 19 -8.89 6.42 25.72
CA ILE A 19 -8.03 5.27 25.44
C ILE A 19 -8.19 4.81 24.00
N ILE A 20 -9.42 4.67 23.49
CA ILE A 20 -9.68 4.30 22.11
C ILE A 20 -9.08 5.34 21.12
N SER A 21 -9.27 6.63 21.40
CA SER A 21 -8.71 7.69 20.55
C SER A 21 -7.18 7.64 20.51
N LEU A 22 -6.52 7.42 21.64
CA LEU A 22 -5.08 7.24 21.73
C LEU A 22 -4.63 5.99 20.97
N ALA A 23 -5.36 4.88 21.09
CA ALA A 23 -5.06 3.65 20.39
C ALA A 23 -5.10 3.84 18.85
N ILE A 24 -6.12 4.50 18.33
CA ILE A 24 -6.23 4.84 16.91
C ILE A 24 -5.09 5.75 16.47
N LEU A 25 -4.72 6.75 17.27
CA LEU A 25 -3.60 7.64 16.97
C LEU A 25 -2.28 6.87 16.88
N LEU A 26 -1.97 6.02 17.87
CA LEU A 26 -0.72 5.25 17.88
C LEU A 26 -0.66 4.22 16.74
N ALA A 27 -1.79 3.58 16.41
CA ALA A 27 -1.90 2.72 15.23
C ALA A 27 -1.67 3.51 13.93
N SER A 28 -2.17 4.74 13.85
CA SER A 28 -1.98 5.64 12.72
C SER A 28 -0.50 6.04 12.57
N VAL A 29 0.18 6.38 13.67
CA VAL A 29 1.61 6.71 13.67
C VAL A 29 2.44 5.50 13.22
N LEU A 30 2.09 4.29 13.66
CA LEU A 30 2.75 3.06 13.21
C LEU A 30 2.63 2.90 11.68
N LEU A 31 1.43 3.07 11.13
CA LEU A 31 1.23 3.02 9.67
C LEU A 31 1.96 4.12 8.94
N ALA A 32 2.04 5.33 9.51
CA ALA A 32 2.80 6.43 8.94
C ALA A 32 4.30 6.12 8.85
N ILE A 33 4.90 5.55 9.91
CA ILE A 33 6.30 5.12 9.91
C ILE A 33 6.51 4.02 8.86
N ASN A 34 5.68 2.98 8.87
CA ASN A 34 5.80 1.85 7.95
C ASN A 34 5.81 2.31 6.48
N PHE A 35 4.77 3.05 6.06
CA PHE A 35 4.62 3.49 4.66
C PHE A 35 5.60 4.60 4.29
N GLY A 36 5.91 5.50 5.23
CA GLY A 36 6.85 6.57 5.01
C GLY A 36 8.26 6.04 4.73
N PHE A 37 8.77 5.15 5.55
CA PHE A 37 10.09 4.55 5.36
C PHE A 37 10.16 3.72 4.08
N ARG A 38 9.14 2.88 3.82
CA ARG A 38 9.06 2.12 2.56
C ARG A 38 9.16 3.03 1.35
N SER A 39 8.38 4.11 1.32
CA SER A 39 8.32 5.03 0.18
C SER A 39 9.59 5.87 0.01
N SER A 40 10.40 5.99 1.06
CA SER A 40 11.68 6.70 1.01
C SER A 40 12.80 5.88 0.34
N LEU A 41 12.66 4.54 0.26
CA LEU A 41 13.74 3.67 -0.23
C LEU A 41 14.16 3.95 -1.68
N GLY A 42 13.28 4.51 -2.51
CA GLY A 42 13.63 4.94 -3.86
C GLY A 42 14.71 6.04 -3.91
N LEU A 43 14.83 6.88 -2.86
CA LEU A 43 15.89 7.88 -2.74
C LEU A 43 17.29 7.25 -2.64
N PHE A 44 17.37 6.03 -2.15
CA PHE A 44 18.60 5.29 -1.93
C PHE A 44 19.09 4.52 -3.15
N LEU A 45 18.25 4.38 -4.21
CA LEU A 45 18.56 3.57 -5.39
C LEU A 45 19.89 3.99 -6.03
N LYS A 46 20.04 5.26 -6.35
CA LYS A 46 21.25 5.77 -7.02
C LYS A 46 22.46 5.73 -6.10
N PRO A 47 22.44 6.27 -4.85
CA PRO A 47 23.60 6.24 -3.95
C PRO A 47 24.11 4.83 -3.63
N VAL A 48 23.21 3.88 -3.42
CA VAL A 48 23.58 2.48 -3.16
C VAL A 48 24.23 1.87 -4.40
N SER A 49 23.61 2.01 -5.58
CA SER A 49 24.16 1.47 -6.84
C SER A 49 25.55 2.03 -7.15
N GLU A 50 25.77 3.34 -6.94
CA GLU A 50 27.07 3.99 -7.15
C GLU A 50 28.14 3.48 -6.16
N THR A 51 27.77 3.26 -4.90
CA THR A 51 28.72 2.78 -3.88
C THR A 51 29.23 1.36 -4.19
N PHE A 52 28.37 0.49 -4.66
CA PHE A 52 28.74 -0.89 -4.97
C PHE A 52 29.34 -1.06 -6.38
N GLY A 53 29.22 -0.05 -7.25
CA GLY A 53 29.61 -0.17 -8.65
C GLY A 53 28.73 -1.16 -9.45
N TYR A 54 27.57 -1.56 -8.89
CA TYR A 54 26.57 -2.37 -9.57
C TYR A 54 25.63 -1.48 -10.37
N GLY A 55 24.96 -2.08 -11.37
CA GLY A 55 23.85 -1.44 -12.04
C GLY A 55 22.67 -1.16 -11.08
N ARG A 56 21.73 -0.34 -11.51
CA ARG A 56 20.52 -0.04 -10.75
C ARG A 56 19.61 -1.26 -10.57
N GLU A 57 19.72 -2.24 -11.47
CA GLU A 57 18.96 -3.47 -11.42
C GLU A 57 19.14 -4.19 -10.09
N VAL A 58 20.36 -4.28 -9.55
CA VAL A 58 20.66 -5.05 -8.34
C VAL A 58 19.87 -4.55 -7.13
N PHE A 59 19.90 -3.24 -6.86
CA PHE A 59 19.12 -2.70 -5.73
C PHE A 59 17.63 -2.58 -6.05
N ALA A 60 17.27 -2.27 -7.31
CA ALA A 60 15.88 -2.32 -7.76
C ALA A 60 15.29 -3.72 -7.60
N PHE A 61 16.04 -4.80 -7.91
CA PHE A 61 15.59 -6.16 -7.66
C PHE A 61 15.34 -6.44 -6.18
N SER A 62 16.18 -5.92 -5.27
CA SER A 62 15.91 -6.01 -3.82
C SER A 62 14.57 -5.38 -3.45
N LEU A 63 14.29 -4.17 -3.95
CA LEU A 63 13.03 -3.47 -3.71
C LEU A 63 11.83 -4.14 -4.43
N ALA A 64 12.07 -4.78 -5.56
CA ALA A 64 11.07 -5.61 -6.24
C ALA A 64 10.71 -6.84 -5.39
N LEU A 65 11.73 -7.56 -4.91
CA LEU A 65 11.57 -8.71 -4.01
C LEU A 65 10.83 -8.34 -2.73
N GLN A 66 11.08 -7.13 -2.18
CA GLN A 66 10.36 -6.57 -1.04
C GLN A 66 8.83 -6.53 -1.29
N ASN A 67 8.40 -6.04 -2.45
CA ASN A 67 7.00 -5.97 -2.80
C ASN A 67 6.37 -7.36 -2.95
N LEU A 68 7.08 -8.28 -3.61
CA LEU A 68 6.59 -9.65 -3.78
C LEU A 68 6.42 -10.36 -2.44
N LEU A 69 7.44 -10.26 -1.56
CA LEU A 69 7.38 -10.88 -0.23
C LEU A 69 6.35 -10.22 0.68
N TRP A 70 6.14 -8.90 0.57
CA TRP A 70 5.01 -8.26 1.23
C TRP A 70 3.68 -8.91 0.81
N GLY A 71 3.44 -9.10 -0.49
CA GLY A 71 2.22 -9.72 -1.00
C GLY A 71 2.04 -11.16 -0.52
N LEU A 72 3.11 -11.98 -0.59
CA LEU A 72 3.09 -13.39 -0.19
C LEU A 72 2.96 -13.58 1.33
N SER A 73 3.63 -12.73 2.11
CA SER A 73 3.63 -12.86 3.57
C SER A 73 2.39 -12.22 4.23
N GLN A 74 1.65 -11.36 3.54
CA GLN A 74 0.51 -10.64 4.10
C GLN A 74 -0.60 -11.57 4.62
N PRO A 75 -1.06 -12.60 3.89
CA PRO A 75 -2.05 -13.54 4.39
C PRO A 75 -1.55 -14.32 5.61
N ILE A 76 -0.26 -14.68 5.63
CA ILE A 76 0.37 -15.42 6.73
C ILE A 76 0.41 -14.55 7.98
N ALA A 77 0.87 -13.29 7.85
CA ALA A 77 0.91 -12.33 8.95
C ALA A 77 -0.50 -12.06 9.52
N GLY A 78 -1.51 -11.93 8.65
CA GLY A 78 -2.92 -11.80 9.05
C GLY A 78 -3.42 -13.01 9.85
N ALA A 79 -3.21 -14.22 9.35
CA ALA A 79 -3.61 -15.45 10.03
C ALA A 79 -2.91 -15.62 11.41
N ILE A 80 -1.63 -15.28 11.51
CA ILE A 80 -0.90 -15.28 12.78
C ILE A 80 -1.45 -14.21 13.72
N ALA A 81 -1.80 -13.02 13.22
CA ALA A 81 -2.39 -11.96 14.02
C ALA A 81 -3.76 -12.37 14.60
N ASP A 82 -4.59 -13.02 13.79
CA ASP A 82 -5.91 -13.50 14.22
C ASP A 82 -5.80 -14.63 15.24
N LYS A 83 -4.79 -15.50 15.15
CA LYS A 83 -4.61 -16.64 16.07
C LYS A 83 -3.86 -16.26 17.34
N PHE A 84 -2.80 -15.48 17.23
CA PHE A 84 -1.86 -15.21 18.33
C PHE A 84 -1.88 -13.77 18.84
N GLY A 85 -2.67 -12.89 18.19
CA GLY A 85 -2.84 -11.49 18.54
C GLY A 85 -1.96 -10.56 17.72
N THR A 86 -2.52 -9.43 17.33
CA THR A 86 -1.90 -8.40 16.50
C THR A 86 -0.60 -7.84 17.08
N SER A 87 -0.55 -7.63 18.40
CA SER A 87 0.62 -7.08 19.09
C SER A 87 1.91 -7.88 18.82
N ARG A 88 1.85 -9.22 18.83
CA ARG A 88 3.02 -10.08 18.57
C ARG A 88 3.51 -9.96 17.13
N VAL A 89 2.60 -9.91 16.19
CA VAL A 89 2.92 -9.77 14.76
C VAL A 89 3.58 -8.42 14.48
N ILE A 90 3.11 -7.34 15.11
CA ILE A 90 3.72 -6.02 15.02
C ILE A 90 5.14 -6.03 15.58
N ILE A 91 5.39 -6.66 16.74
CA ILE A 91 6.74 -6.75 17.32
C ILE A 91 7.69 -7.46 16.36
N VAL A 92 7.33 -8.65 15.89
CA VAL A 92 8.17 -9.43 14.96
C VAL A 92 8.37 -8.70 13.63
N GLY A 93 7.30 -8.11 13.09
CA GLY A 93 7.36 -7.31 11.86
C GLY A 93 8.27 -6.09 12.00
N SER A 94 8.22 -5.37 13.13
CA SER A 94 9.09 -4.23 13.41
C SER A 94 10.55 -4.65 13.54
N ILE A 95 10.82 -5.79 14.17
CA ILE A 95 12.19 -6.36 14.27
C ILE A 95 12.70 -6.71 12.86
N PHE A 96 11.91 -7.39 12.04
CA PHE A 96 12.31 -7.71 10.67
C PHE A 96 12.55 -6.46 9.83
N TYR A 97 11.71 -5.45 9.97
CA TYR A 97 11.86 -4.19 9.26
C TYR A 97 13.16 -3.48 9.67
N SER A 98 13.39 -3.32 10.96
CA SER A 98 14.61 -2.69 11.50
C SER A 98 15.87 -3.47 11.12
N LEU A 99 15.87 -4.78 11.32
CA LEU A 99 16.99 -5.66 10.96
C LEU A 99 17.27 -5.61 9.45
N GLY A 100 16.22 -5.56 8.63
CA GLY A 100 16.34 -5.43 7.19
C GLY A 100 16.99 -4.11 6.76
N LEU A 101 16.60 -2.98 7.38
CA LEU A 101 17.24 -1.68 7.15
C LEU A 101 18.71 -1.69 7.61
N TYR A 102 19.00 -2.26 8.77
CA TYR A 102 20.35 -2.36 9.31
C TYR A 102 21.25 -3.23 8.42
N ILE A 103 20.80 -4.42 8.01
CA ILE A 103 21.55 -5.30 7.09
C ILE A 103 21.79 -4.60 5.75
N THR A 104 20.79 -3.88 5.22
CA THR A 104 20.97 -3.08 4.00
C THR A 104 22.04 -2.01 4.16
N ALA A 105 22.04 -1.31 5.29
CA ALA A 105 23.03 -0.25 5.60
C ALA A 105 24.45 -0.76 5.73
N THR A 106 24.61 -2.00 6.22
CA THR A 106 25.93 -2.64 6.48
C THR A 106 26.27 -3.69 5.42
N ALA A 107 25.48 -3.82 4.36
CA ALA A 107 25.75 -4.77 3.29
C ALA A 107 27.10 -4.47 2.61
N ASP A 108 27.82 -5.52 2.29
CA ASP A 108 29.08 -5.51 1.51
C ASP A 108 28.89 -6.21 0.15
N SER A 109 27.72 -6.78 -0.11
CA SER A 109 27.41 -7.59 -1.28
C SER A 109 25.94 -7.46 -1.69
N PHE A 110 25.62 -7.87 -2.92
CA PHE A 110 24.24 -7.91 -3.42
C PHE A 110 23.36 -8.87 -2.60
N ILE A 111 23.93 -9.94 -2.04
CA ILE A 111 23.18 -10.87 -1.17
C ILE A 111 22.69 -10.16 0.08
N GLY A 112 23.53 -9.32 0.71
CA GLY A 112 23.13 -8.49 1.86
C GLY A 112 22.02 -7.51 1.51
N LEU A 113 22.06 -6.89 0.32
CA LEU A 113 20.99 -6.01 -0.16
C LEU A 113 19.68 -6.78 -0.37
N HIS A 114 19.72 -7.96 -1.00
CA HIS A 114 18.52 -8.77 -1.23
C HIS A 114 17.92 -9.30 0.07
N LEU A 115 18.76 -9.75 1.01
CA LEU A 115 18.33 -10.22 2.32
C LEU A 115 17.71 -9.06 3.14
N GLY A 116 18.41 -7.92 3.22
CA GLY A 116 17.97 -6.76 4.00
C GLY A 116 16.77 -6.07 3.38
N ALA A 117 16.98 -5.39 2.24
CA ALA A 117 15.96 -4.57 1.59
C ALA A 117 14.85 -5.41 0.97
N GLY A 118 15.15 -6.61 0.48
CA GLY A 118 14.17 -7.48 -0.16
C GLY A 118 13.38 -8.32 0.84
N ILE A 119 14.06 -9.26 1.48
CA ILE A 119 13.38 -10.31 2.28
C ILE A 119 12.87 -9.74 3.61
N LEU A 120 13.77 -9.23 4.43
CA LEU A 120 13.43 -8.85 5.79
C LEU A 120 12.49 -7.63 5.84
N ILE A 121 12.74 -6.59 5.04
CA ILE A 121 11.83 -5.45 4.98
C ILE A 121 10.46 -5.89 4.41
N GLY A 122 10.43 -6.73 3.36
CA GLY A 122 9.17 -7.22 2.78
C GLY A 122 8.30 -7.97 3.80
N MET A 123 8.90 -8.87 4.57
CA MET A 123 8.22 -9.56 5.67
C MET A 123 7.85 -8.60 6.81
N GLY A 124 8.72 -7.64 7.12
CA GLY A 124 8.47 -6.62 8.14
C GLY A 124 7.25 -5.75 7.81
N ILE A 125 7.13 -5.31 6.55
CA ILE A 125 5.98 -4.54 6.07
C ILE A 125 4.68 -5.33 6.22
N SER A 126 4.67 -6.63 5.92
CA SER A 126 3.47 -7.45 6.05
C SER A 126 2.98 -7.55 7.49
N GLY A 127 3.90 -7.57 8.46
CA GLY A 127 3.56 -7.64 9.90
C GLY A 127 3.17 -6.30 10.52
N THR A 128 3.54 -5.17 9.91
CA THR A 128 3.30 -3.80 10.44
C THR A 128 2.44 -2.94 9.52
N GLY A 129 1.98 -3.51 8.38
CA GLY A 129 1.22 -2.80 7.36
C GLY A 129 -0.29 -2.87 7.54
N LEU A 130 -0.99 -2.33 6.52
CA LEU A 130 -2.45 -2.16 6.52
C LEU A 130 -3.21 -3.47 6.78
N GLY A 131 -2.76 -4.60 6.23
CA GLY A 131 -3.47 -5.88 6.34
C GLY A 131 -3.53 -6.45 7.77
N VAL A 132 -2.63 -6.04 8.66
CA VAL A 132 -2.62 -6.43 10.08
C VAL A 132 -3.22 -5.32 10.95
N VAL A 133 -2.85 -4.07 10.69
CA VAL A 133 -3.20 -2.95 11.58
C VAL A 133 -4.65 -2.48 11.36
N LEU A 134 -5.14 -2.40 10.12
CA LEU A 134 -6.51 -1.91 9.86
C LEU A 134 -7.60 -2.81 10.46
N PRO A 135 -7.56 -4.15 10.31
CA PRO A 135 -8.52 -5.01 10.99
C PRO A 135 -8.50 -4.82 12.51
N ALA A 136 -7.32 -4.66 13.11
CA ALA A 136 -7.19 -4.41 14.53
C ALA A 136 -7.82 -3.06 14.93
N MET A 137 -7.57 -1.98 14.18
CA MET A 137 -8.23 -0.68 14.41
C MET A 137 -9.75 -0.78 14.30
N ALA A 138 -10.27 -1.54 13.33
CA ALA A 138 -11.72 -1.73 13.17
C ALA A 138 -12.36 -2.48 14.35
N ARG A 139 -11.62 -3.40 14.98
CA ARG A 139 -12.07 -4.13 16.19
C ARG A 139 -12.09 -3.26 17.44
N MET A 140 -11.29 -2.19 17.50
CA MET A 140 -11.20 -1.28 18.65
C MET A 140 -12.37 -0.30 18.75
N VAL A 141 -13.17 -0.14 17.69
CA VAL A 141 -14.23 0.87 17.63
C VAL A 141 -15.60 0.23 17.41
N ALA A 142 -16.65 0.97 17.81
CA ALA A 142 -18.04 0.59 17.55
C ALA A 142 -18.32 0.46 16.04
N PRO A 143 -19.24 -0.42 15.61
CA PRO A 143 -19.51 -0.71 14.19
C PRO A 143 -19.70 0.53 13.32
N GLU A 144 -20.38 1.56 13.84
CA GLU A 144 -20.71 2.80 13.14
C GLU A 144 -19.43 3.64 12.84
N LYS A 145 -18.35 3.43 13.59
CA LYS A 145 -17.07 4.15 13.45
C LYS A 145 -15.99 3.37 12.71
N ARG A 146 -16.25 2.13 12.33
CA ARG A 146 -15.25 1.27 11.65
C ARG A 146 -14.77 1.88 10.34
N ALA A 147 -15.68 2.36 9.51
CA ALA A 147 -15.30 3.01 8.24
C ALA A 147 -14.39 4.23 8.47
N LEU A 148 -14.68 5.03 9.49
CA LEU A 148 -13.85 6.18 9.87
C LEU A 148 -12.45 5.73 10.34
N ALA A 149 -12.37 4.71 11.20
CA ALA A 149 -11.09 4.18 11.68
C ALA A 149 -10.22 3.64 10.54
N LEU A 150 -10.81 2.89 9.60
CA LEU A 150 -10.12 2.40 8.40
C LEU A 150 -9.64 3.55 7.50
N GLY A 151 -10.47 4.57 7.30
CA GLY A 151 -10.11 5.78 6.56
C GLY A 151 -8.95 6.54 7.19
N VAL A 152 -8.99 6.75 8.51
CA VAL A 152 -7.90 7.39 9.28
C VAL A 152 -6.61 6.60 9.17
N GLY A 153 -6.64 5.28 9.32
CA GLY A 153 -5.45 4.43 9.20
C GLY A 153 -4.84 4.48 7.80
N THR A 154 -5.65 4.44 6.76
CA THR A 154 -5.19 4.54 5.37
C THR A 154 -4.60 5.93 5.08
N ALA A 155 -5.26 7.00 5.52
CA ALA A 155 -4.77 8.37 5.39
C ALA A 155 -3.45 8.58 6.14
N ALA A 156 -3.28 7.94 7.31
CA ALA A 156 -2.03 8.00 8.08
C ALA A 156 -0.84 7.39 7.32
N GLY A 157 -1.05 6.30 6.59
CA GLY A 157 -0.02 5.75 5.70
C GLY A 157 0.45 6.76 4.65
N SER A 158 -0.49 7.46 4.02
CA SER A 158 -0.19 8.52 3.04
C SER A 158 0.45 9.76 3.69
N ALA A 159 0.00 10.14 4.89
CA ALA A 159 0.65 11.20 5.67
C ALA A 159 2.10 10.82 6.03
N GLY A 160 2.37 9.54 6.30
CA GLY A 160 3.71 9.03 6.50
C GLY A 160 4.61 9.23 5.29
N GLN A 161 4.13 8.99 4.09
CA GLN A 161 4.88 9.29 2.85
C GLN A 161 5.22 10.78 2.78
N PHE A 162 4.23 11.64 3.02
CA PHE A 162 4.44 13.09 3.00
C PHE A 162 5.51 13.57 4.00
N ILE A 163 5.53 13.00 5.21
CA ILE A 163 6.42 13.41 6.30
C ILE A 163 7.80 12.77 6.18
N PHE A 164 7.87 11.46 6.00
CA PHE A 164 9.14 10.72 6.16
C PHE A 164 10.02 10.71 4.91
N ILE A 165 9.48 10.97 3.71
CA ILE A 165 10.32 11.07 2.51
C ILE A 165 11.26 12.28 2.60
N PRO A 166 10.82 13.51 2.94
CA PRO A 166 11.74 14.63 3.19
C PRO A 166 12.72 14.37 4.32
N VAL A 167 12.26 13.78 5.43
CA VAL A 167 13.13 13.44 6.57
C VAL A 167 14.24 12.45 6.16
N ALA A 168 13.91 11.41 5.41
CA ALA A 168 14.87 10.45 4.91
C ALA A 168 15.88 11.10 3.94
N ARG A 169 15.41 12.03 3.11
CA ARG A 169 16.29 12.84 2.22
C ARG A 169 17.26 13.67 3.03
N GLU A 170 16.84 14.36 4.08
CA GLU A 170 17.74 15.15 4.93
C GLU A 170 18.78 14.25 5.61
N PHE A 171 18.40 13.08 6.12
CA PHE A 171 19.36 12.12 6.66
C PHE A 171 20.35 11.64 5.59
N LEU A 172 19.87 11.36 4.38
CA LEU A 172 20.71 10.94 3.26
C LEU A 172 21.75 11.99 2.89
N VAL A 173 21.35 13.25 2.81
CA VAL A 173 22.24 14.37 2.44
C VAL A 173 23.23 14.71 3.55
N ALA A 174 22.77 14.68 4.81
CA ALA A 174 23.60 15.08 5.96
C ALA A 174 24.63 14.00 6.37
N TYR A 175 24.25 12.72 6.27
CA TYR A 175 25.01 11.62 6.88
C TYR A 175 25.39 10.49 5.90
N GLY A 176 24.95 10.56 4.65
CA GLY A 176 25.11 9.48 3.68
C GLY A 176 24.09 8.36 3.85
N TRP A 177 24.04 7.44 2.87
CA TRP A 177 22.97 6.45 2.77
C TRP A 177 23.03 5.39 3.90
N GLN A 178 24.21 4.96 4.34
CA GLN A 178 24.37 3.96 5.40
C GLN A 178 23.77 4.46 6.73
N VAL A 179 24.22 5.65 7.16
CA VAL A 179 23.75 6.24 8.42
C VAL A 179 22.28 6.59 8.35
N ALA A 180 21.79 7.08 7.23
CA ALA A 180 20.35 7.34 7.01
C ALA A 180 19.50 6.06 7.20
N LEU A 181 19.92 4.93 6.63
CA LEU A 181 19.24 3.66 6.82
C LEU A 181 19.33 3.15 8.27
N ILE A 182 20.43 3.36 8.97
CA ILE A 182 20.56 3.03 10.41
C ILE A 182 19.60 3.87 11.25
N LEU A 183 19.49 5.17 10.98
CA LEU A 183 18.51 6.04 11.66
C LEU A 183 17.08 5.60 11.39
N MET A 184 16.77 5.21 10.17
CA MET A 184 15.47 4.62 9.84
C MET A 184 15.25 3.26 10.52
N ALA A 185 16.31 2.44 10.69
CA ALA A 185 16.22 1.17 11.43
C ALA A 185 15.86 1.40 12.91
N ILE A 186 16.48 2.39 13.55
CA ILE A 186 16.11 2.81 14.92
C ILE A 186 14.66 3.31 14.95
N GLY A 187 14.27 4.13 13.97
CA GLY A 187 12.89 4.60 13.82
C GLY A 187 11.87 3.47 13.65
N ALA A 188 12.23 2.38 12.94
CA ALA A 188 11.37 1.21 12.79
C ALA A 188 11.17 0.45 14.12
N LEU A 189 12.16 0.44 15.02
CA LEU A 189 11.98 -0.15 16.36
C LEU A 189 10.98 0.64 17.22
N VAL A 190 10.77 1.94 16.96
CA VAL A 190 9.75 2.73 17.64
C VAL A 190 8.35 2.14 17.46
N MET A 191 8.08 1.46 16.33
CA MET A 191 6.80 0.78 16.11
C MET A 191 6.50 -0.28 17.18
N ILE A 192 7.52 -0.88 17.80
CA ILE A 192 7.36 -1.84 18.91
C ILE A 192 6.67 -1.18 20.11
N LEU A 193 6.97 0.10 20.39
CA LEU A 193 6.38 0.84 21.50
C LEU A 193 4.86 1.02 21.34
N PHE A 194 4.34 0.92 20.14
CA PHE A 194 2.92 1.02 19.83
C PHE A 194 2.19 -0.34 19.91
N SER A 195 2.95 -1.44 19.92
CA SER A 195 2.36 -2.79 19.93
C SER A 195 1.44 -3.08 21.14
N PRO A 196 1.65 -2.51 22.37
CA PRO A 196 0.76 -2.78 23.50
C PRO A 196 -0.69 -2.34 23.30
N VAL A 197 -0.91 -1.35 22.41
CA VAL A 197 -2.26 -0.86 22.08
C VAL A 197 -3.13 -1.97 21.48
N PHE A 198 -2.51 -2.95 20.84
CA PHE A 198 -3.16 -4.10 20.20
C PHE A 198 -3.27 -5.33 21.12
N LYS A 199 -2.94 -5.22 22.43
CA LYS A 199 -3.14 -6.31 23.39
C LYS A 199 -4.63 -6.47 23.70
N GLY A 200 -5.14 -7.68 23.62
CA GLY A 200 -6.55 -8.00 23.88
C GLY A 200 -7.43 -8.05 22.62
N ASP A 201 -6.87 -7.86 21.45
CA ASP A 201 -7.56 -7.87 20.16
C ASP A 201 -7.83 -9.32 19.62
N VAL A 202 -8.09 -10.26 20.51
CA VAL A 202 -8.42 -11.65 20.16
C VAL A 202 -9.90 -11.90 20.30
N LYS A 203 -10.58 -12.14 19.20
CA LYS A 203 -11.97 -12.64 19.02
C LYS A 203 -13.11 -11.61 19.13
N THR A 204 -13.52 -11.14 17.98
CA THR A 204 -14.96 -11.06 17.67
C THR A 204 -15.19 -11.90 16.43
N ASN A 205 -15.83 -13.05 16.60
CA ASN A 205 -16.42 -13.80 15.49
C ASN A 205 -17.47 -12.88 14.85
N ILE A 206 -17.16 -12.29 13.71
CA ILE A 206 -18.18 -11.66 12.90
C ILE A 206 -18.92 -12.80 12.23
N THR A 207 -20.02 -13.25 12.87
CA THR A 207 -21.00 -14.12 12.21
C THR A 207 -21.72 -13.28 11.16
N VAL A 208 -21.46 -13.55 9.90
CA VAL A 208 -22.27 -13.06 8.78
C VAL A 208 -23.40 -14.07 8.62
N ASP A 209 -24.50 -13.84 9.33
CA ASP A 209 -25.55 -14.85 9.58
C ASP A 209 -26.50 -15.16 8.42
N ASN A 210 -26.36 -14.60 7.24
CA ASN A 210 -27.36 -14.76 6.17
C ASN A 210 -26.81 -15.11 4.77
N GLU A 211 -25.55 -15.52 4.61
CA GLU A 211 -25.09 -16.03 3.31
C GLU A 211 -25.14 -17.57 3.26
N PRO A 212 -25.47 -18.19 2.09
CA PRO A 212 -25.47 -19.64 1.92
C PRO A 212 -24.13 -20.24 2.37
N GLN A 213 -24.18 -21.47 2.94
CA GLN A 213 -22.99 -22.17 3.44
C GLN A 213 -22.07 -22.62 2.30
N LEU A 214 -21.39 -21.66 1.67
CA LEU A 214 -20.33 -21.90 0.70
C LEU A 214 -19.04 -22.18 1.46
N ASN A 215 -18.27 -23.17 1.05
CA ASN A 215 -16.92 -23.34 1.56
C ASN A 215 -15.89 -22.54 0.74
N LEU A 216 -14.69 -22.34 1.28
CA LEU A 216 -13.64 -21.54 0.61
C LEU A 216 -13.26 -22.09 -0.77
N ARG A 217 -13.22 -23.42 -0.94
CA ARG A 217 -12.87 -24.06 -2.20
C ARG A 217 -13.91 -23.78 -3.28
N GLU A 218 -15.17 -23.81 -2.93
CA GLU A 218 -16.29 -23.47 -3.82
C GLU A 218 -16.24 -22.00 -4.22
N ALA A 219 -16.01 -21.08 -3.26
CA ALA A 219 -15.86 -19.65 -3.55
C ALA A 219 -14.70 -19.35 -4.50
N LEU A 220 -13.56 -20.01 -4.32
CA LEU A 220 -12.41 -19.90 -5.21
C LEU A 220 -12.69 -20.49 -6.59
N SER A 221 -13.36 -21.64 -6.67
CA SER A 221 -13.79 -22.25 -7.94
C SER A 221 -14.77 -21.37 -8.70
N GLU A 222 -15.77 -20.81 -8.00
CA GLU A 222 -16.75 -19.88 -8.57
C GLU A 222 -16.06 -18.62 -9.12
N ALA A 223 -15.18 -17.99 -8.34
CA ALA A 223 -14.46 -16.79 -8.76
C ALA A 223 -13.48 -17.07 -9.91
N SER A 224 -12.74 -18.18 -9.87
CA SER A 224 -11.80 -18.56 -10.94
C SER A 224 -12.48 -18.88 -12.27
N GLY A 225 -13.74 -19.34 -12.25
CA GLY A 225 -14.56 -19.54 -13.44
C GLY A 225 -15.11 -18.23 -14.05
N HIS A 226 -14.94 -17.09 -13.37
CA HIS A 226 -15.56 -15.83 -13.77
C HIS A 226 -14.55 -14.91 -14.49
N ILE A 227 -14.71 -14.71 -15.80
CA ILE A 227 -13.79 -13.90 -16.61
C ILE A 227 -13.61 -12.47 -16.09
N HIS A 228 -14.66 -11.85 -15.56
CA HIS A 228 -14.61 -10.47 -15.03
C HIS A 228 -13.73 -10.35 -13.79
N TYR A 229 -13.57 -11.43 -13.02
CA TYR A 229 -12.61 -11.49 -11.92
C TYR A 229 -11.15 -11.46 -12.41
N TRP A 230 -10.85 -12.20 -13.48
CA TRP A 230 -9.53 -12.19 -14.11
C TRP A 230 -9.20 -10.84 -14.76
N LEU A 231 -10.19 -10.18 -15.37
CA LEU A 231 -10.02 -8.82 -15.90
C LEU A 231 -9.70 -7.82 -14.77
N LEU A 232 -10.35 -7.95 -13.62
CA LEU A 232 -10.08 -7.13 -12.45
C LEU A 232 -8.67 -7.39 -11.87
N ILE A 233 -8.26 -8.66 -11.78
CA ILE A 233 -6.92 -9.07 -11.36
C ILE A 233 -5.88 -8.46 -12.30
N ALA A 234 -6.05 -8.61 -13.62
CA ALA A 234 -5.15 -8.07 -14.62
C ALA A 234 -5.03 -6.53 -14.54
N GLY A 235 -6.15 -5.84 -14.33
CA GLY A 235 -6.14 -4.39 -14.14
C GLY A 235 -5.38 -3.95 -12.90
N PHE A 236 -5.52 -4.67 -11.80
CA PHE A 236 -4.84 -4.30 -10.55
C PHE A 236 -3.32 -4.56 -10.58
N PHE A 237 -2.84 -5.46 -11.44
CA PHE A 237 -1.42 -5.60 -11.79
C PHE A 237 -0.82 -4.26 -12.23
N VAL A 238 -1.50 -3.56 -13.14
CA VAL A 238 -1.00 -2.28 -13.69
C VAL A 238 -0.92 -1.19 -12.63
N CYS A 239 -1.84 -1.19 -11.67
CA CYS A 239 -1.73 -0.31 -10.51
C CYS A 239 -0.41 -0.54 -9.78
N GLY A 240 -0.10 -1.78 -9.43
CA GLY A 240 1.15 -2.14 -8.74
C GLY A 240 2.39 -1.76 -9.54
N PHE A 241 2.40 -2.08 -10.83
CA PHE A 241 3.48 -1.75 -11.75
C PHE A 241 3.82 -0.25 -11.73
N GLN A 242 2.81 0.60 -11.94
CA GLN A 242 3.01 2.04 -12.00
C GLN A 242 3.43 2.64 -10.65
N LEU A 243 2.74 2.26 -9.57
CA LEU A 243 3.01 2.80 -8.25
C LEU A 243 4.44 2.50 -7.80
N ALA A 244 4.85 1.25 -7.93
CA ALA A 244 6.16 0.82 -7.46
C ALA A 244 7.28 1.35 -8.36
N PHE A 245 7.10 1.35 -9.68
CA PHE A 245 8.04 1.96 -10.61
C PHE A 245 8.27 3.44 -10.29
N ILE A 246 7.20 4.24 -10.17
CA ILE A 246 7.31 5.66 -9.88
C ILE A 246 7.98 5.89 -8.50
N THR A 247 7.55 5.16 -7.47
CA THR A 247 8.11 5.34 -6.12
C THR A 247 9.62 5.06 -6.08
N VAL A 248 10.09 4.04 -6.78
CA VAL A 248 11.49 3.60 -6.72
C VAL A 248 12.38 4.36 -7.71
N HIS A 249 11.93 4.53 -8.94
CA HIS A 249 12.80 5.04 -10.02
C HIS A 249 12.69 6.54 -10.28
N MET A 250 11.61 7.22 -9.85
CA MET A 250 11.45 8.66 -10.09
C MET A 250 12.56 9.50 -9.45
N PRO A 251 13.06 9.23 -8.22
CA PRO A 251 14.19 9.97 -7.68
C PRO A 251 15.44 9.88 -8.56
N SER A 252 15.79 8.67 -9.00
CA SER A 252 16.94 8.45 -9.88
C SER A 252 16.73 9.06 -11.26
N TYR A 253 15.51 8.96 -11.84
CA TYR A 253 15.16 9.58 -13.10
C TYR A 253 15.32 11.10 -13.07
N LEU A 254 14.86 11.76 -12.00
CA LEU A 254 14.99 13.21 -11.85
C LEU A 254 16.45 13.63 -11.63
N ALA A 255 17.22 12.87 -10.83
CA ALA A 255 18.64 13.11 -10.66
C ALA A 255 19.43 13.01 -11.98
N ASP A 256 19.10 12.04 -12.84
CA ASP A 256 19.70 11.90 -14.19
C ASP A 256 19.33 13.05 -15.13
N LYS A 257 18.21 13.73 -14.88
CA LYS A 257 17.80 14.94 -15.59
C LYS A 257 18.40 16.23 -14.99
N GLY A 258 19.26 16.11 -13.96
CA GLY A 258 19.95 17.22 -13.32
C GLY A 258 19.16 17.95 -12.24
N PHE A 259 18.02 17.40 -11.79
CA PHE A 259 17.24 17.98 -10.69
C PHE A 259 17.84 17.60 -9.33
N ASP A 260 17.77 18.54 -8.38
CA ASP A 260 18.18 18.31 -7.01
C ASP A 260 17.29 17.24 -6.33
N SER A 261 17.85 16.50 -5.38
CA SER A 261 17.14 15.46 -4.64
C SER A 261 15.91 15.96 -3.88
N SER A 262 15.87 17.27 -3.54
CA SER A 262 14.70 17.89 -2.91
C SER A 262 13.50 17.89 -3.83
N VAL A 263 13.68 18.09 -5.15
CA VAL A 263 12.60 18.04 -6.13
C VAL A 263 11.96 16.64 -6.15
N ALA A 264 12.77 15.59 -6.11
CA ALA A 264 12.30 14.22 -6.04
C ALA A 264 11.54 13.92 -4.74
N ALA A 265 12.09 14.36 -3.61
CA ALA A 265 11.46 14.16 -2.29
C ALA A 265 10.11 14.90 -2.20
N ILE A 266 10.06 16.17 -2.62
CA ILE A 266 8.83 16.97 -2.66
C ILE A 266 7.80 16.34 -3.60
N SER A 267 8.24 15.88 -4.77
CA SER A 267 7.40 15.21 -5.76
C SER A 267 6.68 13.99 -5.16
N LEU A 268 7.41 13.07 -4.54
CA LEU A 268 6.84 11.90 -3.87
C LEU A 268 5.96 12.28 -2.66
N SER A 269 6.31 13.36 -1.97
CA SER A 269 5.49 13.88 -0.86
C SER A 269 4.16 14.43 -1.36
N ILE A 270 4.15 15.18 -2.48
CA ILE A 270 2.92 15.65 -3.13
C ILE A 270 2.03 14.46 -3.51
N ILE A 271 2.60 13.38 -4.06
CA ILE A 271 1.86 12.15 -4.36
C ILE A 271 1.20 11.61 -3.09
N GLY A 272 1.93 11.50 -1.99
CA GLY A 272 1.40 11.02 -0.71
C GLY A 272 0.26 11.89 -0.17
N LEU A 273 0.41 13.21 -0.21
CA LEU A 273 -0.61 14.14 0.26
C LEU A 273 -1.88 14.09 -0.60
N CYS A 274 -1.73 14.15 -1.93
CA CYS A 274 -2.85 14.12 -2.86
C CYS A 274 -3.58 12.77 -2.86
N ASN A 275 -2.87 11.68 -2.55
CA ASN A 275 -3.47 10.36 -2.41
C ASN A 275 -4.54 10.29 -1.32
N ILE A 276 -4.41 11.06 -0.23
CA ILE A 276 -5.44 11.14 0.80
C ILE A 276 -6.77 11.60 0.19
N ILE A 277 -6.71 12.70 -0.57
CA ILE A 277 -7.89 13.28 -1.22
C ILE A 277 -8.45 12.32 -2.27
N GLY A 278 -7.57 11.81 -3.16
CA GLY A 278 -7.96 10.93 -4.25
C GLY A 278 -8.64 9.65 -3.78
N SER A 279 -8.11 9.01 -2.74
CA SER A 279 -8.68 7.78 -2.16
C SER A 279 -10.04 8.03 -1.51
N LEU A 280 -10.22 9.15 -0.77
CA LEU A 280 -11.48 9.51 -0.14
C LEU A 280 -12.56 9.81 -1.19
N VAL A 281 -12.22 10.61 -2.21
CA VAL A 281 -13.13 10.94 -3.31
C VAL A 281 -13.54 9.67 -4.07
N SER A 282 -12.58 8.82 -4.42
CA SER A 282 -12.86 7.58 -5.12
C SER A 282 -13.72 6.62 -4.28
N GLY A 283 -13.45 6.53 -2.97
CA GLY A 283 -14.27 5.74 -2.04
C GLY A 283 -15.73 6.22 -2.00
N HIS A 284 -15.94 7.54 -1.90
CA HIS A 284 -17.26 8.13 -1.93
C HIS A 284 -17.98 7.89 -3.26
N LEU A 285 -17.31 8.16 -4.37
CA LEU A 285 -17.87 7.94 -5.72
C LEU A 285 -18.22 6.47 -5.97
N SER A 286 -17.44 5.52 -5.43
CA SER A 286 -17.70 4.09 -5.56
C SER A 286 -18.98 3.62 -4.87
N GLY A 287 -19.50 4.41 -3.91
CA GLY A 287 -20.81 4.18 -3.31
C GLY A 287 -21.99 4.67 -4.14
N ILE A 288 -21.74 5.58 -5.10
CA ILE A 288 -22.77 6.27 -5.87
C ILE A 288 -22.79 5.80 -7.33
N TYR A 289 -21.62 5.63 -7.92
CA TYR A 289 -21.45 5.32 -9.34
C TYR A 289 -20.93 3.91 -9.57
N SER A 290 -21.04 3.44 -10.83
CA SER A 290 -20.48 2.18 -11.30
C SER A 290 -18.97 2.12 -11.08
N LYS A 291 -18.52 1.11 -10.37
CA LYS A 291 -17.12 0.94 -9.96
C LYS A 291 -16.20 0.66 -11.14
N LYS A 292 -16.69 -0.10 -12.14
CA LYS A 292 -15.92 -0.37 -13.37
C LYS A 292 -15.61 0.89 -14.15
N TRP A 293 -16.57 1.82 -14.25
CA TRP A 293 -16.37 3.09 -14.94
C TRP A 293 -15.40 4.00 -14.19
N ILE A 294 -15.47 4.03 -12.84
CA ILE A 294 -14.50 4.76 -12.02
C ILE A 294 -13.10 4.22 -12.30
N LEU A 295 -12.90 2.91 -12.32
CA LEU A 295 -11.60 2.29 -12.63
C LEU A 295 -11.15 2.61 -14.05
N ALA A 296 -12.03 2.48 -15.05
CA ALA A 296 -11.72 2.82 -16.43
C ALA A 296 -11.23 4.27 -16.56
N TYR A 297 -11.93 5.23 -15.94
CA TYR A 297 -11.52 6.64 -15.96
C TYR A 297 -10.20 6.88 -15.22
N ILE A 298 -9.97 6.25 -14.07
CA ILE A 298 -8.71 6.38 -13.33
C ILE A 298 -7.53 5.88 -14.19
N TYR A 299 -7.64 4.71 -14.82
CA TYR A 299 -6.56 4.18 -15.65
C TYR A 299 -6.36 4.98 -16.95
N ALA A 300 -7.43 5.46 -17.57
CA ALA A 300 -7.33 6.36 -18.72
C ALA A 300 -6.64 7.67 -18.32
N ALA A 301 -7.03 8.29 -17.21
CA ALA A 301 -6.41 9.50 -16.69
C ALA A 301 -4.92 9.28 -16.38
N ARG A 302 -4.53 8.15 -15.76
CA ARG A 302 -3.13 7.81 -15.51
C ARG A 302 -2.32 7.72 -16.81
N SER A 303 -2.87 7.05 -17.84
CA SER A 303 -2.22 6.98 -19.15
C SER A 303 -1.97 8.37 -19.71
N VAL A 304 -2.99 9.24 -19.73
CA VAL A 304 -2.88 10.62 -20.20
C VAL A 304 -1.85 11.41 -19.39
N VAL A 305 -1.87 11.33 -18.07
CA VAL A 305 -0.93 12.03 -17.17
C VAL A 305 0.52 11.61 -17.47
N ILE A 306 0.77 10.30 -17.65
CA ILE A 306 2.10 9.79 -18.00
C ILE A 306 2.53 10.28 -19.39
N VAL A 307 1.65 10.21 -20.39
CA VAL A 307 1.96 10.70 -21.74
C VAL A 307 2.28 12.20 -21.72
N LEU A 308 1.48 13.01 -21.03
CA LEU A 308 1.76 14.45 -20.89
C LEU A 308 3.10 14.71 -20.21
N PHE A 309 3.46 13.94 -19.18
CA PHE A 309 4.76 14.05 -18.52
C PHE A 309 5.93 13.72 -19.43
N LEU A 310 5.75 12.81 -20.39
CA LEU A 310 6.79 12.42 -21.34
C LEU A 310 6.97 13.41 -22.50
N VAL A 311 5.89 14.05 -22.94
CA VAL A 311 5.92 14.91 -24.14
C VAL A 311 6.13 16.39 -23.80
N ILE A 312 5.75 16.83 -22.62
CA ILE A 312 5.96 18.21 -22.17
C ILE A 312 7.42 18.37 -21.69
N PRO A 313 8.10 19.48 -22.01
CA PRO A 313 9.44 19.75 -21.51
C PRO A 313 9.49 19.65 -19.98
N ILE A 314 10.47 18.86 -19.47
CA ILE A 314 10.61 18.62 -18.05
C ILE A 314 11.08 19.90 -17.33
N SER A 315 10.37 20.27 -16.29
CA SER A 315 10.68 21.38 -15.39
C SER A 315 10.15 21.06 -13.99
N THR A 316 10.57 21.81 -12.98
CA THR A 316 10.06 21.63 -11.60
C THR A 316 8.53 21.75 -11.57
N LEU A 317 7.94 22.66 -12.35
CA LEU A 317 6.49 22.82 -12.42
C LEU A 317 5.80 21.60 -13.02
N THR A 318 6.32 21.07 -14.14
CA THR A 318 5.74 19.88 -14.79
C THR A 318 5.89 18.63 -13.93
N ILE A 319 6.99 18.51 -13.16
CA ILE A 319 7.21 17.44 -12.20
C ILE A 319 6.16 17.50 -11.07
N TYR A 320 5.93 18.68 -10.49
CA TYR A 320 4.96 18.84 -9.40
C TYR A 320 3.51 18.72 -9.91
N ALA A 321 3.19 19.19 -11.11
CA ALA A 321 1.89 18.99 -11.74
C ALA A 321 1.61 17.49 -12.01
N PHE A 322 2.62 16.76 -12.52
CA PHE A 322 2.55 15.31 -12.67
C PHE A 322 2.32 14.62 -11.30
N SER A 323 3.06 15.03 -10.28
CA SER A 323 2.96 14.45 -8.93
C SER A 323 1.60 14.70 -8.30
N PHE A 324 1.04 15.89 -8.50
CA PHE A 324 -0.30 16.25 -8.05
C PHE A 324 -1.37 15.38 -8.72
N ALA A 325 -1.37 15.32 -10.05
CA ALA A 325 -2.33 14.54 -10.82
C ALA A 325 -2.21 13.05 -10.52
N THR A 326 -0.97 12.51 -10.50
CA THR A 326 -0.69 11.12 -10.16
C THR A 326 -1.11 10.80 -8.73
N GLY A 327 -0.87 11.71 -7.79
CA GLY A 327 -1.25 11.55 -6.38
C GLY A 327 -2.75 11.40 -6.19
N LEU A 328 -3.56 12.21 -6.87
CA LEU A 328 -5.03 12.08 -6.85
C LEU A 328 -5.51 10.72 -7.36
N LEU A 329 -4.79 10.15 -8.31
CA LEU A 329 -5.10 8.86 -8.92
C LEU A 329 -4.42 7.67 -8.22
N TRP A 330 -3.52 7.92 -7.22
CA TRP A 330 -2.55 6.95 -6.70
C TRP A 330 -3.18 5.65 -6.22
N LEU A 331 -3.85 5.66 -5.07
CA LEU A 331 -4.60 4.51 -4.54
C LEU A 331 -6.12 4.67 -4.73
N ALA A 332 -6.54 5.60 -5.59
CA ALA A 332 -7.94 5.80 -5.93
C ALA A 332 -8.60 4.55 -6.58
N THR A 333 -7.79 3.61 -7.05
CA THR A 333 -8.26 2.31 -7.57
C THR A 333 -8.64 1.31 -6.48
N VAL A 334 -8.14 1.46 -5.25
CA VAL A 334 -8.33 0.48 -4.17
C VAL A 334 -9.80 0.36 -3.73
N PRO A 335 -10.52 1.46 -3.43
CA PRO A 335 -11.92 1.36 -3.02
C PRO A 335 -12.85 0.74 -4.08
N PRO A 336 -12.81 1.15 -5.36
CA PRO A 336 -13.67 0.53 -6.36
C PRO A 336 -13.28 -0.92 -6.67
N THR A 337 -11.98 -1.29 -6.62
CA THR A 337 -11.55 -2.67 -6.84
C THR A 337 -12.06 -3.60 -5.73
N SER A 338 -11.87 -3.23 -4.46
CA SER A 338 -12.38 -4.01 -3.33
C SER A 338 -13.92 -4.04 -3.32
N GLY A 339 -14.55 -2.93 -3.69
CA GLY A 339 -16.00 -2.82 -3.83
C GLY A 339 -16.56 -3.71 -4.94
N LEU A 340 -15.85 -3.88 -6.06
CA LEU A 340 -16.23 -4.81 -7.13
C LEU A 340 -16.18 -6.26 -6.65
N VAL A 341 -15.13 -6.67 -5.96
CA VAL A 341 -15.03 -8.02 -5.39
C VAL A 341 -16.20 -8.29 -4.44
N ALA A 342 -16.50 -7.35 -3.55
CA ALA A 342 -17.61 -7.46 -2.62
C ALA A 342 -18.97 -7.53 -3.34
N GLN A 343 -19.17 -6.72 -4.38
CA GLN A 343 -20.41 -6.66 -5.16
C GLN A 343 -20.63 -7.92 -5.98
N MET A 344 -19.58 -8.46 -6.60
CA MET A 344 -19.67 -9.63 -7.47
C MET A 344 -19.82 -10.93 -6.68
N PHE A 345 -19.05 -11.11 -5.59
CA PHE A 345 -18.89 -12.40 -4.89
C PHE A 345 -19.45 -12.43 -3.46
N GLY A 346 -19.91 -11.29 -2.93
CA GLY A 346 -20.37 -11.17 -1.54
C GLY A 346 -19.23 -10.89 -0.55
N LEU A 347 -19.62 -10.74 0.72
CA LEU A 347 -18.68 -10.31 1.77
C LEU A 347 -17.94 -11.47 2.46
N ARG A 348 -18.50 -12.69 2.43
CA ARG A 348 -18.03 -13.84 3.20
C ARG A 348 -16.54 -14.19 2.95
N PHE A 349 -16.13 -14.28 1.68
CA PHE A 349 -14.76 -14.59 1.27
C PHE A 349 -14.04 -13.41 0.60
N MET A 350 -14.59 -12.21 0.77
CA MET A 350 -14.03 -10.98 0.18
C MET A 350 -12.55 -10.80 0.51
N GLY A 351 -12.13 -11.08 1.74
CA GLY A 351 -10.73 -10.94 2.15
C GLY A 351 -9.79 -11.83 1.35
N THR A 352 -10.16 -13.09 1.11
CA THR A 352 -9.36 -14.03 0.31
C THR A 352 -9.36 -13.65 -1.16
N LEU A 353 -10.51 -13.36 -1.73
CA LEU A 353 -10.63 -13.00 -3.14
C LEU A 353 -9.91 -11.68 -3.45
N TYR A 354 -10.10 -10.66 -2.62
CA TYR A 354 -9.35 -9.42 -2.76
C TYR A 354 -7.85 -9.62 -2.49
N GLY A 355 -7.48 -10.53 -1.60
CA GLY A 355 -6.09 -10.93 -1.35
C GLY A 355 -5.40 -11.45 -2.60
N ILE A 356 -6.08 -12.23 -3.44
CA ILE A 356 -5.55 -12.70 -4.73
C ILE A 356 -5.36 -11.52 -5.70
N VAL A 357 -6.33 -10.62 -5.77
CA VAL A 357 -6.24 -9.38 -6.56
C VAL A 357 -5.02 -8.55 -6.10
N PHE A 358 -4.85 -8.41 -4.78
CA PHE A 358 -3.72 -7.69 -4.19
C PHE A 358 -2.38 -8.39 -4.42
N LEU A 359 -2.32 -9.71 -4.39
CA LEU A 359 -1.10 -10.45 -4.73
C LEU A 359 -0.67 -10.14 -6.17
N ASN A 360 -1.61 -10.09 -7.11
CA ASN A 360 -1.29 -9.72 -8.49
C ASN A 360 -0.82 -8.26 -8.62
N HIS A 361 -1.34 -7.34 -7.82
CA HIS A 361 -0.79 -5.99 -7.68
C HIS A 361 0.67 -6.02 -7.23
N GLN A 362 1.02 -6.88 -6.29
CA GLN A 362 2.41 -7.00 -5.82
C GLN A 362 3.33 -7.66 -6.85
N ILE A 363 2.82 -8.58 -7.68
CA ILE A 363 3.54 -9.09 -8.86
C ILE A 363 3.77 -7.95 -9.86
N GLY A 364 2.77 -7.10 -10.09
CA GLY A 364 2.92 -5.89 -10.89
C GLY A 364 3.99 -4.95 -10.31
N SER A 365 3.98 -4.75 -9.00
CA SER A 365 4.98 -3.94 -8.29
C SER A 365 6.39 -4.50 -8.46
N PHE A 366 6.56 -5.82 -8.30
CA PHE A 366 7.81 -6.51 -8.57
C PHE A 366 8.29 -6.22 -10.00
N THR A 367 7.41 -6.47 -10.97
CA THR A 367 7.75 -6.32 -12.39
C THR A 367 8.14 -4.88 -12.72
N GLY A 368 7.39 -3.88 -12.25
CA GLY A 368 7.66 -2.47 -12.53
C GLY A 368 8.99 -1.99 -11.95
N VAL A 369 9.33 -2.42 -10.74
CA VAL A 369 10.58 -2.03 -10.09
C VAL A 369 11.79 -2.73 -10.73
N TRP A 370 11.72 -4.05 -10.87
CA TRP A 370 12.81 -4.81 -11.49
C TRP A 370 13.06 -4.36 -12.93
N LEU A 371 12.00 -4.30 -13.73
CA LEU A 371 12.10 -3.94 -15.14
C LEU A 371 12.64 -2.51 -15.33
N GLY A 372 12.31 -1.58 -14.41
CA GLY A 372 12.87 -0.24 -14.39
C GLY A 372 14.38 -0.23 -14.26
N GLY A 373 14.94 -1.03 -13.34
CA GLY A 373 16.39 -1.18 -13.17
C GLY A 373 17.04 -1.86 -14.36
N TYR A 374 16.52 -3.01 -14.77
CA TYR A 374 17.03 -3.79 -15.90
C TYR A 374 17.08 -3.00 -17.22
N LEU A 375 15.99 -2.32 -17.58
CA LEU A 375 15.96 -1.52 -18.80
C LEU A 375 16.85 -0.29 -18.72
N PHE A 376 16.99 0.32 -17.55
CA PHE A 376 17.94 1.41 -17.39
C PHE A 376 19.38 0.92 -17.61
N ASP A 377 19.77 -0.19 -17.02
CA ASP A 377 21.13 -0.72 -17.11
C ASP A 377 21.47 -1.18 -18.54
N THR A 378 20.49 -1.69 -19.29
CA THR A 378 20.68 -2.15 -20.68
C THR A 378 20.59 -1.04 -21.73
N THR A 379 19.80 0.03 -21.49
CA THR A 379 19.50 1.07 -22.49
C THR A 379 19.98 2.47 -22.09
N GLY A 380 20.41 2.67 -20.85
CA GLY A 380 20.76 3.98 -20.29
C GLY A 380 19.55 4.90 -20.07
N SER A 381 18.32 4.41 -20.18
CA SER A 381 17.13 5.25 -20.15
C SER A 381 15.91 4.57 -19.53
N TYR A 382 15.09 5.36 -18.82
CA TYR A 382 13.77 4.94 -18.34
C TYR A 382 12.63 5.10 -19.36
N ASN A 383 12.89 5.66 -20.55
CA ASN A 383 11.84 6.03 -21.51
C ASN A 383 10.94 4.85 -21.88
N GLN A 384 11.51 3.66 -22.09
CA GLN A 384 10.74 2.48 -22.46
C GLN A 384 9.74 2.10 -21.37
N VAL A 385 10.17 2.10 -20.10
CA VAL A 385 9.29 1.74 -18.98
C VAL A 385 8.16 2.74 -18.80
N TRP A 386 8.44 4.04 -18.97
CA TRP A 386 7.44 5.08 -18.95
C TRP A 386 6.37 4.89 -20.03
N TRP A 387 6.78 4.62 -21.27
CA TRP A 387 5.84 4.34 -22.36
C TRP A 387 5.04 3.07 -22.12
N TRP A 388 5.66 2.01 -21.63
CA TRP A 388 4.92 0.81 -21.25
C TRP A 388 3.91 1.09 -20.15
N ALA A 389 4.28 1.85 -19.13
CA ALA A 389 3.36 2.25 -18.06
C ALA A 389 2.14 3.00 -18.62
N ALA A 390 2.32 3.88 -19.60
CA ALA A 390 1.22 4.58 -20.25
C ALA A 390 0.34 3.63 -21.08
N ILE A 391 0.95 2.78 -21.91
CA ILE A 391 0.24 1.84 -22.80
C ILE A 391 -0.57 0.82 -22.00
N ILE A 392 0.04 0.16 -20.99
CA ILE A 392 -0.68 -0.83 -20.20
C ILE A 392 -1.81 -0.19 -19.38
N ALA A 393 -1.70 1.09 -18.99
CA ALA A 393 -2.79 1.81 -18.36
C ALA A 393 -3.95 2.06 -19.33
N ALA A 394 -3.68 2.45 -20.57
CA ALA A 394 -4.70 2.63 -21.61
C ALA A 394 -5.42 1.29 -21.90
N ILE A 395 -4.66 0.21 -22.06
CA ILE A 395 -5.23 -1.16 -22.23
C ILE A 395 -6.09 -1.53 -21.02
N THR A 396 -5.63 -1.23 -19.82
CA THR A 396 -6.37 -1.52 -18.59
C THR A 396 -7.66 -0.72 -18.47
N ALA A 397 -7.66 0.54 -18.90
CA ALA A 397 -8.88 1.33 -18.99
C ALA A 397 -9.93 0.64 -19.89
N LEU A 398 -9.50 0.14 -21.06
CA LEU A 398 -10.37 -0.61 -21.96
C LEU A 398 -10.85 -1.94 -21.32
N ILE A 399 -9.97 -2.68 -20.67
CA ILE A 399 -10.32 -3.93 -19.98
C ILE A 399 -11.45 -3.70 -18.97
N HIS A 400 -11.42 -2.61 -18.20
CA HIS A 400 -12.43 -2.32 -17.21
C HIS A 400 -13.82 -2.02 -17.81
N VAL A 401 -13.90 -1.51 -19.04
CA VAL A 401 -15.17 -1.29 -19.74
C VAL A 401 -15.94 -2.61 -19.94
N PHE A 402 -15.22 -3.71 -20.17
CA PHE A 402 -15.82 -5.03 -20.41
C PHE A 402 -16.18 -5.79 -19.12
N ILE A 403 -15.86 -5.28 -17.94
CA ILE A 403 -16.24 -5.92 -16.68
C ILE A 403 -17.76 -5.82 -16.50
N ASP A 404 -18.41 -6.95 -16.24
CA ASP A 404 -19.79 -6.99 -15.73
C ASP A 404 -19.72 -6.98 -14.20
N GLU A 405 -20.22 -5.92 -13.58
CA GLU A 405 -20.18 -5.71 -12.13
C GLU A 405 -21.39 -6.31 -11.39
N ARG A 406 -22.29 -6.98 -12.13
CA ARG A 406 -23.47 -7.60 -11.52
C ARG A 406 -23.07 -8.75 -10.62
N PRO A 407 -23.77 -8.94 -9.48
CA PRO A 407 -23.54 -10.09 -8.62
C PRO A 407 -23.68 -11.41 -9.39
N ILE A 408 -22.91 -12.42 -9.01
CA ILE A 408 -23.01 -13.78 -9.54
C ILE A 408 -24.39 -14.37 -9.30
N GLN A 409 -24.78 -15.40 -10.08
CA GLN A 409 -26.13 -15.94 -10.10
C GLN A 409 -26.63 -16.34 -8.70
N ARG A 410 -25.79 -16.97 -7.90
CA ARG A 410 -26.10 -17.37 -6.52
C ARG A 410 -26.61 -16.20 -5.65
N LEU A 411 -25.96 -15.03 -5.74
CA LEU A 411 -26.36 -13.86 -4.96
C LEU A 411 -27.62 -13.18 -5.52
N ARG A 412 -27.86 -13.26 -6.83
CA ARG A 412 -29.09 -12.72 -7.46
C ARG A 412 -30.33 -13.49 -7.04
N THR A 413 -30.24 -14.84 -6.97
CA THR A 413 -31.37 -15.68 -6.56
C THR A 413 -31.80 -15.35 -5.12
N ASN A 414 -30.85 -15.11 -4.22
CA ASN A 414 -31.17 -14.74 -2.83
C ASN A 414 -31.83 -13.37 -2.69
N LEU A 415 -31.47 -12.40 -3.56
CA LEU A 415 -32.08 -11.06 -3.56
C LEU A 415 -33.52 -11.06 -4.12
N GLN A 416 -33.92 -12.10 -4.88
CA GLN A 416 -35.27 -12.26 -5.40
C GLN A 416 -36.18 -13.03 -4.43
N THR A 417 -35.64 -13.74 -3.48
CA THR A 417 -36.37 -14.55 -2.48
C THR A 417 -36.48 -13.89 -1.10
N SER A 418 -35.81 -12.76 -0.89
CA SER A 418 -35.89 -11.91 0.31
C SER A 418 -36.78 -10.70 0.08
#